data_57a219b6f2e1a3a2a5f8577a4b5e1459
#
_entry.id   57a219b6f2e1a3a2a5f8577a4b5e1459
#
_cell.length_a   1.000
_cell.length_b   1.000
_cell.length_c   1.000
_cell.angle_alpha   90.00
_cell.angle_beta   90.00
_cell.angle_gamma   90.00
#
_symmetry.space_group_name_H-M   'P 1'
#
loop_
_entity.id
_entity.type
_entity.pdbx_description
1 polymer ?
#
loop_
_entity_poly.entity_id
_entity_poly.type
_entity_poly.pdbx_seq_one_letter_code
_entity_poly.pdbx_strand_id
1 'polypeptide(L)'
;MEERPLARSTISRDRFSRLFSIGDRNSPESYSPCLIISENDPELPISIAPLNLKLDNSVIPSSMEVSTRSKLCYPFDRKDTWAASQGLSLPPSLIESNSGEFPSGVEFLPVTWSSLHHDSSLLKTSFQPSIIALMDAPQLSGNTGLIETALFTIRTHFPSSLIWAPGISGPDNCALLSWMGVDIFDLARSRQASSLGVLLTESGPRIPEPSTKEDCSMVSQCQMWTNSISSTRSAIRAGSLRELAELQSKSSPRSVEHLRRHDQLTLEKSGKLGMTQSSVQIGTQLRCHSFESRNDLTIRLWREEISEKYEPPMRMRDVLVLLPCSAKKPYRLSKSHSRFRKSIGNRRVHEIMVTSPLGLVPRELEDIWPAAHYDIPVTGDWDEDELSIIRQMLSRLVERVGYSSIVNHSGIETGLVGINEIDTRKGESAGSKDSLARLKDAVSYSFENESGELDFSPREEKLKSISRFKLGSDEWLDGCQIRGRPPIFTISKDGEQMAKWDPRRGRFLFSKASLKNLWTLGILRKVELIHGIEWTGDIFPNMIENYDPSILLGDELAVIQEGELLGSARAVAPGWEWPFGPGKLAKSRHRL
;
A
#
# COMPACT_ATOMS: atom_id res chain seq x y z
N MET A 1 1.02 19.18 35.95
CA MET A 1 1.74 17.96 35.52
C MET A 1 2.19 18.24 34.09
N GLU A 2 3.45 18.02 33.77
CA GLU A 2 3.86 18.05 32.36
C GLU A 2 3.07 17.00 31.58
N GLU A 3 2.40 17.43 30.50
CA GLU A 3 1.73 16.51 29.59
C GLU A 3 2.76 15.59 28.94
N ARG A 4 2.62 14.28 29.15
CA ARG A 4 3.52 13.28 28.59
C ARG A 4 2.80 12.50 27.49
N PRO A 5 3.42 12.35 26.33
CA PRO A 5 2.81 11.56 25.25
C PRO A 5 2.69 10.08 25.62
N LEU A 6 1.63 9.45 25.14
CA LEU A 6 1.45 8.01 25.23
C LEU A 6 2.59 7.29 24.49
N ALA A 7 3.30 6.40 25.20
CA ALA A 7 4.42 5.67 24.64
C ALA A 7 3.96 4.70 23.54
N ARG A 8 4.46 4.88 22.30
CA ARG A 8 4.14 4.03 21.16
C ARG A 8 5.27 3.94 20.15
N SER A 9 5.38 2.78 19.51
CA SER A 9 6.36 2.55 18.44
C SER A 9 5.73 1.76 17.31
N THR A 10 6.02 2.10 16.06
CA THR A 10 5.50 1.38 14.90
C THR A 10 6.20 0.04 14.73
N ILE A 11 5.44 -1.05 14.75
CA ILE A 11 5.90 -2.42 14.52
C ILE A 11 5.71 -2.82 13.05
N SER A 12 4.54 -2.52 12.49
CA SER A 12 4.19 -2.85 11.10
C SER A 12 3.31 -1.77 10.49
N ARG A 13 3.32 -1.70 9.16
CA ARG A 13 2.50 -0.82 8.35
C ARG A 13 1.84 -1.63 7.24
N ASP A 14 0.56 -1.36 7.01
CA ASP A 14 -0.16 -1.81 5.83
C ASP A 14 -0.99 -0.64 5.30
N ARG A 15 -0.42 0.13 4.38
CA ARG A 15 -0.91 1.43 3.88
C ARG A 15 -1.20 2.44 4.98
N PHE A 16 -2.48 2.78 5.24
CA PHE A 16 -2.88 3.72 6.31
C PHE A 16 -2.98 3.06 7.67
N SER A 17 -3.05 1.74 7.72
CA SER A 17 -3.09 0.99 8.96
C SER A 17 -1.72 0.91 9.63
N ARG A 18 -1.72 0.97 10.94
CA ARG A 18 -0.52 0.87 11.78
C ARG A 18 -0.72 -0.16 12.87
N LEU A 19 0.28 -0.99 13.07
CA LEU A 19 0.42 -1.74 14.29
C LEU A 19 1.42 -1.01 15.18
N PHE A 20 0.93 -0.22 16.11
CA PHE A 20 1.75 0.36 17.15
C PHE A 20 1.90 -0.61 18.32
N SER A 21 3.09 -0.75 18.87
CA SER A 21 3.25 -1.23 20.24
C SER A 21 2.95 -0.08 21.19
N ILE A 22 2.21 -0.33 22.25
CA ILE A 22 1.81 0.64 23.26
C ILE A 22 2.48 0.25 24.58
N GLY A 23 3.18 1.21 25.19
CA GLY A 23 4.00 1.00 26.39
C GLY A 23 5.48 0.80 26.08
N ASP A 24 6.19 0.08 26.93
CA ASP A 24 7.63 -0.16 26.79
C ASP A 24 7.94 -0.82 25.44
N ARG A 25 8.92 -0.28 24.72
CA ARG A 25 9.31 -0.78 23.39
C ARG A 25 9.77 -2.24 23.41
N ASN A 26 10.44 -2.66 24.48
CA ASN A 26 11.01 -4.01 24.59
C ASN A 26 10.02 -5.02 25.19
N SER A 27 9.01 -4.53 25.92
CA SER A 27 7.97 -5.33 26.56
C SER A 27 6.63 -4.61 26.48
N PRO A 28 6.04 -4.46 25.27
CA PRO A 28 4.80 -3.73 25.11
C PRO A 28 3.64 -4.45 25.79
N GLU A 29 2.82 -3.70 26.50
CA GLU A 29 1.65 -4.23 27.20
C GLU A 29 0.44 -4.38 26.29
N SER A 30 0.39 -3.61 25.19
CA SER A 30 -0.66 -3.69 24.19
C SER A 30 -0.18 -3.30 22.80
N TYR A 31 -1.10 -3.40 21.82
CA TYR A 31 -0.89 -3.00 20.43
C TYR A 31 -2.14 -2.32 19.89
N SER A 32 -1.99 -1.43 18.89
CA SER A 32 -3.12 -1.04 18.04
C SER A 32 -3.36 -2.09 16.94
N PRO A 33 -4.58 -2.18 16.36
CA PRO A 33 -5.82 -1.60 16.86
C PRO A 33 -6.18 -2.14 18.26
N CYS A 34 -6.84 -1.30 19.07
CA CYS A 34 -7.19 -1.65 20.44
C CYS A 34 -8.55 -1.06 20.84
N LEU A 35 -9.06 -1.50 21.98
CA LEU A 35 -10.30 -0.97 22.55
C LEU A 35 -10.02 0.11 23.59
N ILE A 36 -10.94 1.07 23.65
CA ILE A 36 -11.18 1.93 24.79
C ILE A 36 -12.48 1.47 25.47
N ILE A 37 -12.48 1.29 26.77
CA ILE A 37 -13.62 0.79 27.55
C ILE A 37 -14.02 1.79 28.62
N SER A 38 -15.30 1.79 28.97
CA SER A 38 -15.90 2.59 30.04
C SER A 38 -16.07 1.77 31.32
N GLU A 39 -16.31 2.42 32.45
CA GLU A 39 -16.46 1.77 33.77
C GLU A 39 -17.54 0.67 33.80
N ASN A 40 -18.58 0.80 32.98
CA ASN A 40 -19.70 -0.15 32.91
C ASN A 40 -19.50 -1.28 31.89
N ASP A 41 -18.39 -1.31 31.17
CA ASP A 41 -18.09 -2.36 30.20
C ASP A 41 -17.49 -3.59 30.89
N PRO A 42 -17.65 -4.79 30.32
CA PRO A 42 -16.99 -5.99 30.83
C PRO A 42 -15.47 -5.79 30.87
N GLU A 43 -14.84 -6.37 31.86
CA GLU A 43 -13.39 -6.33 31.96
C GLU A 43 -12.72 -7.12 30.82
N LEU A 44 -11.79 -6.48 30.13
CA LEU A 44 -11.00 -7.05 29.07
C LEU A 44 -9.50 -7.01 29.42
N PRO A 45 -8.69 -7.92 28.87
CA PRO A 45 -7.25 -7.87 29.07
C PRO A 45 -6.66 -6.54 28.57
N ILE A 46 -5.68 -6.00 29.29
CA ILE A 46 -4.94 -4.78 28.90
C ILE A 46 -4.36 -4.90 27.49
N SER A 47 -3.94 -6.10 27.10
CA SER A 47 -3.44 -6.38 25.75
C SER A 47 -4.45 -6.09 24.63
N ILE A 48 -5.76 -6.09 24.93
CA ILE A 48 -6.86 -5.78 23.99
C ILE A 48 -7.41 -4.39 24.25
N ALA A 49 -7.64 -4.02 25.50
CA ALA A 49 -8.22 -2.76 25.92
C ALA A 49 -7.29 -2.01 26.89
N PRO A 50 -6.27 -1.30 26.36
CA PRO A 50 -5.30 -0.58 27.20
C PRO A 50 -5.83 0.76 27.73
N LEU A 51 -6.96 1.25 27.22
CA LEU A 51 -7.47 2.60 27.47
C LEU A 51 -8.81 2.56 28.22
N ASN A 52 -9.02 3.51 29.12
CA ASN A 52 -10.28 3.82 29.76
C ASN A 52 -10.85 5.14 29.27
N LEU A 53 -12.17 5.19 29.13
CA LEU A 53 -12.95 6.39 28.84
C LEU A 53 -13.83 6.71 30.06
N LYS A 54 -13.70 7.92 30.58
CA LYS A 54 -14.60 8.46 31.58
C LYS A 54 -15.30 9.70 31.01
N LEU A 55 -16.61 9.68 31.05
CA LEU A 55 -17.46 10.81 30.69
C LEU A 55 -17.99 11.47 31.95
N ASP A 56 -18.30 12.76 31.89
CA ASP A 56 -19.01 13.41 33.00
C ASP A 56 -20.43 12.84 33.11
N ASN A 57 -21.05 13.02 34.29
CA ASN A 57 -22.36 12.46 34.61
C ASN A 57 -23.53 13.30 34.07
N SER A 58 -23.32 14.22 33.15
CA SER A 58 -24.37 15.01 32.53
C SER A 58 -25.14 14.19 31.50
N VAL A 59 -26.39 14.58 31.22
CA VAL A 59 -27.24 13.91 30.22
C VAL A 59 -26.60 13.98 28.82
N ILE A 60 -25.93 15.10 28.53
CA ILE A 60 -25.05 15.26 27.37
C ILE A 60 -23.68 15.55 27.95
N PRO A 61 -22.74 14.62 27.89
CA PRO A 61 -21.43 14.82 28.46
C PRO A 61 -20.75 16.05 27.85
N SER A 62 -20.27 16.95 28.70
CA SER A 62 -19.55 18.16 28.31
C SER A 62 -18.03 18.00 28.39
N SER A 63 -17.55 16.94 29.03
CA SER A 63 -16.14 16.61 29.11
C SER A 63 -15.88 15.10 29.04
N MET A 64 -14.71 14.73 28.57
CA MET A 64 -14.23 13.36 28.59
C MET A 64 -12.80 13.31 29.08
N GLU A 65 -12.46 12.23 29.77
CA GLU A 65 -11.13 11.89 30.18
C GLU A 65 -10.74 10.54 29.56
N VAL A 66 -9.58 10.49 28.91
CA VAL A 66 -9.00 9.25 28.38
C VAL A 66 -7.75 8.95 29.21
N SER A 67 -7.67 7.76 29.77
CA SER A 67 -6.55 7.33 30.58
C SER A 67 -6.11 5.93 30.20
N THR A 68 -4.90 5.55 30.65
CA THR A 68 -4.40 4.19 30.47
C THR A 68 -4.81 3.30 31.65
N ARG A 69 -5.05 2.03 31.35
CA ARG A 69 -5.31 1.00 32.38
C ARG A 69 -4.00 0.49 33.04
N SER A 70 -2.86 0.91 32.53
CA SER A 70 -1.54 0.61 33.05
C SER A 70 -0.62 1.81 32.84
N LYS A 71 0.63 1.71 33.30
CA LYS A 71 1.61 2.81 33.22
C LYS A 71 2.26 2.86 31.84
N LEU A 72 1.57 3.40 30.85
CA LEU A 72 1.95 3.41 29.43
C LEU A 72 2.47 4.76 28.95
N CYS A 73 3.03 5.60 29.82
CA CYS A 73 3.51 6.94 29.48
C CYS A 73 4.88 6.92 28.78
N TYR A 74 5.15 8.00 28.06
CA TYR A 74 6.46 8.29 27.49
C TYR A 74 7.04 9.57 28.15
N PRO A 75 8.32 9.63 28.52
CA PRO A 75 9.30 8.53 28.54
C PRO A 75 8.91 7.43 29.53
N PHE A 76 9.34 6.19 29.30
CA PHE A 76 8.94 4.95 29.96
C PHE A 76 9.18 4.92 31.47
N ASP A 77 8.61 5.86 32.20
CA ASP A 77 8.61 5.82 33.66
C ASP A 77 7.41 5.00 34.15
N ARG A 78 7.70 3.80 34.68
CA ARG A 78 6.68 2.88 35.18
C ARG A 78 5.88 3.42 36.38
N LYS A 79 6.26 4.57 36.92
CA LYS A 79 5.58 5.18 38.07
C LYS A 79 4.47 6.15 37.63
N ASP A 80 4.47 6.60 36.41
CA ASP A 80 3.52 7.59 35.93
C ASP A 80 2.38 6.96 35.13
N THR A 81 1.18 7.46 35.32
CA THR A 81 0.01 7.13 34.52
C THR A 81 -0.28 8.27 33.55
N TRP A 82 -0.67 7.93 32.33
CA TRP A 82 -1.12 8.91 31.36
C TRP A 82 -2.62 9.15 31.49
N ALA A 83 -3.05 10.40 31.47
CA ALA A 83 -4.44 10.82 31.40
C ALA A 83 -4.52 12.15 30.64
N ALA A 84 -5.52 12.29 29.77
CA ALA A 84 -5.81 13.50 29.05
C ALA A 84 -7.30 13.82 29.13
N SER A 85 -7.63 15.05 29.48
CA SER A 85 -9.00 15.53 29.61
C SER A 85 -9.25 16.62 28.57
N GLN A 86 -10.36 16.53 27.86
CA GLN A 86 -10.78 17.49 26.85
C GLN A 86 -12.29 17.76 26.93
N GLY A 87 -12.70 18.99 26.60
CA GLY A 87 -14.09 19.31 26.38
C GLY A 87 -14.63 18.57 25.15
N LEU A 88 -15.86 18.12 25.20
CA LEU A 88 -16.57 17.53 24.07
C LEU A 88 -17.05 18.63 23.13
N SER A 89 -16.72 18.51 21.84
CA SER A 89 -17.42 19.25 20.79
C SER A 89 -18.72 18.54 20.46
N LEU A 90 -19.84 19.24 20.55
CA LEU A 90 -21.11 18.69 20.05
C LEU A 90 -21.06 18.57 18.52
N PRO A 91 -21.78 17.58 17.94
CA PRO A 91 -21.88 17.45 16.49
C PRO A 91 -22.30 18.78 15.84
N PRO A 92 -21.75 19.13 14.67
CA PRO A 92 -22.06 20.39 13.96
C PRO A 92 -23.55 20.58 13.68
N SER A 93 -24.32 19.50 13.59
CA SER A 93 -25.77 19.53 13.44
C SER A 93 -26.54 20.05 14.65
N LEU A 94 -25.88 20.17 15.81
CA LEU A 94 -26.52 20.61 17.07
C LEU A 94 -25.98 21.98 17.53
N ILE A 95 -24.74 22.30 17.27
CA ILE A 95 -24.11 23.60 17.60
C ILE A 95 -23.09 23.93 16.53
N GLU A 96 -22.97 25.20 16.12
CA GLU A 96 -21.82 25.65 15.36
C GLU A 96 -20.56 25.32 16.17
N SER A 97 -19.72 24.44 15.64
CA SER A 97 -18.51 24.03 16.33
C SER A 97 -17.57 25.24 16.39
N ASN A 98 -17.40 25.81 17.56
CA ASN A 98 -16.30 26.70 17.83
C ASN A 98 -15.02 25.85 17.75
N SER A 99 -14.34 25.92 16.62
CA SER A 99 -12.96 25.49 16.51
C SER A 99 -12.11 26.48 17.29
N GLY A 100 -12.05 26.34 18.61
CA GLY A 100 -11.18 27.15 19.44
C GLY A 100 -9.72 26.95 19.06
N GLU A 101 -8.84 27.87 19.42
CA GLU A 101 -7.40 27.70 19.31
C GLU A 101 -7.01 26.42 20.06
N PHE A 102 -6.33 25.49 19.36
CA PHE A 102 -5.80 24.30 19.99
C PHE A 102 -4.57 24.67 20.81
N PRO A 103 -4.57 24.45 22.12
CA PRO A 103 -3.38 24.70 22.92
C PRO A 103 -2.25 23.75 22.45
N SER A 104 -1.05 24.31 22.29
CA SER A 104 0.15 23.51 22.03
C SER A 104 0.38 22.55 23.18
N GLY A 105 0.63 21.26 22.88
CA GLY A 105 0.91 20.23 23.89
C GLY A 105 -0.29 19.37 24.31
N VAL A 106 -1.44 19.47 23.65
CA VAL A 106 -2.59 18.59 23.90
C VAL A 106 -2.33 17.17 23.42
N GLU A 107 -2.38 16.20 24.33
CA GLU A 107 -2.17 14.79 24.01
C GLU A 107 -3.42 14.08 23.50
N PHE A 108 -4.60 14.61 23.74
CA PHE A 108 -5.88 14.16 23.23
C PHE A 108 -6.57 15.29 22.48
N LEU A 109 -6.79 15.11 21.18
CA LEU A 109 -7.34 16.12 20.28
C LEU A 109 -8.69 15.67 19.72
N PRO A 110 -9.82 16.23 20.19
CA PRO A 110 -11.10 16.07 19.53
C PRO A 110 -11.15 16.92 18.27
N VAL A 111 -11.58 16.33 17.15
CA VAL A 111 -11.77 17.00 15.86
C VAL A 111 -13.15 16.68 15.30
N THR A 112 -13.65 17.58 14.46
CA THR A 112 -14.90 17.40 13.69
C THR A 112 -14.62 17.67 12.21
N TRP A 113 -15.55 17.29 11.34
CA TRP A 113 -15.51 17.64 9.92
C TRP A 113 -15.28 19.15 9.72
N SER A 114 -16.00 19.95 10.48
CA SER A 114 -15.88 21.40 10.41
C SER A 114 -14.47 21.89 10.76
N SER A 115 -13.88 21.39 11.86
CA SER A 115 -12.53 21.78 12.26
C SER A 115 -11.48 21.34 11.24
N LEU A 116 -11.63 20.18 10.62
CA LEU A 116 -10.71 19.69 9.59
C LEU A 116 -10.73 20.52 8.30
N HIS A 117 -11.87 21.13 7.95
CA HIS A 117 -12.05 21.81 6.67
C HIS A 117 -12.02 23.33 6.77
N HIS A 118 -12.36 23.90 7.92
CA HIS A 118 -12.45 25.34 8.11
C HIS A 118 -11.36 25.91 9.01
N ASP A 119 -10.73 25.10 9.87
CA ASP A 119 -9.61 25.54 10.69
C ASP A 119 -8.28 25.28 9.99
N SER A 120 -7.81 26.26 9.24
CA SER A 120 -6.53 26.16 8.54
C SER A 120 -5.31 26.08 9.47
N SER A 121 -5.44 26.43 10.76
CA SER A 121 -4.36 26.36 11.74
C SER A 121 -4.09 24.92 12.17
N LEU A 122 -5.14 24.12 12.33
CA LEU A 122 -5.07 22.72 12.74
C LEU A 122 -4.16 21.88 11.84
N LEU A 123 -4.31 22.04 10.52
CA LEU A 123 -3.54 21.25 9.53
C LEU A 123 -2.16 21.83 9.22
N LYS A 124 -1.83 23.03 9.73
CA LYS A 124 -0.51 23.66 9.58
C LYS A 124 0.42 23.42 10.77
N THR A 125 -0.09 22.86 11.84
CA THR A 125 0.70 22.63 13.04
C THR A 125 1.66 21.44 12.87
N SER A 126 2.85 21.53 13.45
CA SER A 126 3.79 20.41 13.61
C SER A 126 3.45 19.52 14.81
N PHE A 127 2.46 19.89 15.59
CA PHE A 127 2.01 19.16 16.76
C PHE A 127 1.42 17.80 16.38
N GLN A 128 1.79 16.76 17.12
CA GLN A 128 1.35 15.37 16.90
C GLN A 128 0.78 14.80 18.20
N PRO A 129 -0.53 14.95 18.46
CA PRO A 129 -1.16 14.44 19.68
C PRO A 129 -1.05 12.91 19.78
N SER A 130 -1.13 12.37 20.98
CA SER A 130 -1.15 10.92 21.16
C SER A 130 -2.40 10.28 20.57
N ILE A 131 -3.56 10.90 20.78
CA ILE A 131 -4.86 10.43 20.28
C ILE A 131 -5.60 11.56 19.60
N ILE A 132 -6.20 11.29 18.45
CA ILE A 132 -7.17 12.15 17.77
C ILE A 132 -8.50 11.42 17.73
N ALA A 133 -9.56 12.08 18.20
CA ALA A 133 -10.93 11.56 18.17
C ALA A 133 -11.79 12.34 17.17
N LEU A 134 -12.31 11.64 16.14
CA LEU A 134 -13.23 12.21 15.16
C LEU A 134 -14.66 12.16 15.74
N MET A 135 -15.06 13.26 16.41
CA MET A 135 -16.24 13.28 17.29
C MET A 135 -17.57 13.11 16.56
N ASP A 136 -17.65 13.54 15.31
CA ASP A 136 -18.85 13.42 14.45
C ASP A 136 -18.79 12.21 13.50
N ALA A 137 -17.95 11.22 13.80
CA ALA A 137 -17.84 9.98 13.02
C ALA A 137 -19.19 9.29 12.74
N PRO A 138 -20.15 9.18 13.69
CA PRO A 138 -21.47 8.59 13.40
C PRO A 138 -22.24 9.35 12.31
N GLN A 139 -22.22 10.67 12.32
CA GLN A 139 -22.88 11.51 11.31
C GLN A 139 -22.17 11.38 9.95
N LEU A 140 -20.84 11.37 9.94
CA LEU A 140 -20.05 11.24 8.71
C LEU A 140 -20.19 9.87 8.07
N SER A 141 -20.26 8.81 8.87
CA SER A 141 -20.40 7.43 8.36
C SER A 141 -21.72 7.20 7.62
N GLY A 142 -22.76 8.02 7.91
CA GLY A 142 -24.02 8.02 7.20
C GLY A 142 -23.99 8.77 5.85
N ASN A 143 -22.96 9.56 5.58
CA ASN A 143 -22.85 10.41 4.41
C ASN A 143 -21.71 9.94 3.48
N THR A 144 -22.02 9.83 2.22
CA THR A 144 -21.11 9.28 1.20
C THR A 144 -19.80 10.06 1.09
N GLY A 145 -18.69 9.39 1.31
CA GLY A 145 -17.33 9.92 1.11
C GLY A 145 -16.80 10.83 2.21
N LEU A 146 -17.63 11.23 3.18
CA LEU A 146 -17.18 12.18 4.21
C LEU A 146 -16.26 11.52 5.24
N ILE A 147 -16.60 10.35 5.74
CA ILE A 147 -15.79 9.65 6.74
C ILE A 147 -14.41 9.27 6.17
N GLU A 148 -14.35 8.83 4.92
CA GLU A 148 -13.12 8.47 4.23
C GLU A 148 -12.21 9.69 4.08
N THR A 149 -12.79 10.83 3.67
CA THR A 149 -12.05 12.09 3.51
C THR A 149 -11.53 12.60 4.85
N ALA A 150 -12.33 12.54 5.92
CA ALA A 150 -11.92 12.95 7.26
C ALA A 150 -10.76 12.07 7.78
N LEU A 151 -10.92 10.74 7.73
CA LEU A 151 -9.89 9.80 8.18
C LEU A 151 -8.60 9.92 7.36
N PHE A 152 -8.71 10.07 6.03
CA PHE A 152 -7.57 10.32 5.16
C PHE A 152 -6.83 11.61 5.56
N THR A 153 -7.56 12.70 5.76
CA THR A 153 -7.00 13.99 6.16
C THR A 153 -6.28 13.88 7.51
N ILE A 154 -6.93 13.26 8.52
CA ILE A 154 -6.29 13.06 9.83
C ILE A 154 -5.03 12.22 9.67
N ARG A 155 -5.11 11.06 9.00
CA ARG A 155 -3.98 10.13 8.91
C ARG A 155 -2.78 10.73 8.18
N THR A 156 -2.99 11.55 7.15
CA THR A 156 -1.90 12.15 6.38
C THR A 156 -1.26 13.35 7.08
N HIS A 157 -2.00 14.07 7.93
CA HIS A 157 -1.43 15.21 8.70
C HIS A 157 -0.89 14.77 10.07
N PHE A 158 -1.44 13.73 10.67
CA PHE A 158 -1.06 13.24 11.98
C PHE A 158 -0.64 11.76 11.94
N PRO A 159 0.41 11.41 11.20
CA PRO A 159 0.77 10.02 10.94
C PRO A 159 1.23 9.25 12.20
N SER A 160 1.64 9.93 13.25
CA SER A 160 2.07 9.32 14.52
C SER A 160 0.95 9.19 15.56
N SER A 161 -0.21 9.80 15.33
CA SER A 161 -1.33 9.76 16.28
C SER A 161 -2.15 8.48 16.15
N LEU A 162 -2.70 8.01 17.25
CA LEU A 162 -3.74 6.99 17.26
C LEU A 162 -5.08 7.65 16.91
N ILE A 163 -5.82 7.10 15.96
CA ILE A 163 -7.09 7.64 15.50
C ILE A 163 -8.23 6.85 16.14
N TRP A 164 -9.13 7.56 16.81
CA TRP A 164 -10.39 7.05 17.33
C TRP A 164 -11.57 7.64 16.58
N ALA A 165 -12.46 6.78 16.10
CA ALA A 165 -13.73 7.16 15.47
C ALA A 165 -14.88 6.61 16.33
N PRO A 166 -15.38 7.39 17.32
CA PRO A 166 -16.36 6.92 18.29
C PRO A 166 -17.66 6.42 17.67
N GLY A 167 -18.23 5.35 18.21
CA GLY A 167 -19.60 4.92 17.96
C GLY A 167 -19.89 4.19 16.65
N ILE A 168 -18.91 4.06 15.73
CA ILE A 168 -19.14 3.43 14.41
C ILE A 168 -18.55 2.02 14.28
N SER A 169 -17.74 1.61 15.24
CA SER A 169 -16.98 0.37 15.16
C SER A 169 -17.69 -0.84 15.73
N GLY A 170 -17.46 -1.99 15.11
CA GLY A 170 -17.90 -3.29 15.57
C GLY A 170 -16.93 -4.38 15.11
N PRO A 171 -17.02 -5.61 15.65
CA PRO A 171 -16.24 -6.75 15.16
C PRO A 171 -16.38 -6.98 13.66
N ASP A 172 -17.52 -6.61 13.08
CA ASP A 172 -17.91 -6.79 11.69
C ASP A 172 -17.28 -5.77 10.71
N ASN A 173 -16.69 -4.68 11.20
CA ASN A 173 -16.05 -3.66 10.39
C ASN A 173 -14.66 -3.21 10.90
N CYS A 174 -14.15 -3.86 11.93
CA CYS A 174 -12.88 -3.54 12.58
C CYS A 174 -11.69 -3.47 11.58
N ALA A 175 -11.55 -4.47 10.71
CA ALA A 175 -10.48 -4.50 9.73
C ALA A 175 -10.68 -3.45 8.63
N LEU A 176 -11.91 -3.20 8.20
CA LEU A 176 -12.22 -2.15 7.22
C LEU A 176 -11.87 -0.76 7.76
N LEU A 177 -12.27 -0.44 9.00
CA LEU A 177 -11.93 0.83 9.63
C LEU A 177 -10.42 0.95 9.87
N SER A 178 -9.75 -0.14 10.27
CA SER A 178 -8.28 -0.15 10.38
C SER A 178 -7.61 0.09 9.04
N TRP A 179 -8.14 -0.47 7.94
CA TRP A 179 -7.64 -0.20 6.59
C TRP A 179 -7.72 1.29 6.23
N MET A 180 -8.77 1.98 6.69
CA MET A 180 -8.95 3.42 6.54
C MET A 180 -8.13 4.26 7.54
N GLY A 181 -7.44 3.62 8.50
CA GLY A 181 -6.52 4.26 9.42
C GLY A 181 -7.00 4.40 10.86
N VAL A 182 -8.14 3.82 11.25
CA VAL A 182 -8.61 3.84 12.65
C VAL A 182 -7.80 2.86 13.50
N ASP A 183 -7.37 3.31 14.68
CA ASP A 183 -6.50 2.56 15.61
C ASP A 183 -7.19 2.20 16.93
N ILE A 184 -8.19 3.00 17.35
CA ILE A 184 -8.91 2.81 18.61
C ILE A 184 -10.39 2.58 18.30
N PHE A 185 -10.96 1.58 18.94
CA PHE A 185 -12.36 1.20 18.85
C PHE A 185 -13.03 1.25 20.21
N ASP A 186 -14.35 1.36 20.23
CA ASP A 186 -15.17 1.37 21.44
C ASP A 186 -16.33 0.35 21.38
N LEU A 187 -17.01 0.18 22.49
CA LEU A 187 -18.10 -0.78 22.63
C LEU A 187 -19.51 -0.18 22.42
N ALA A 188 -19.63 1.08 21.96
CA ALA A 188 -20.93 1.75 21.84
C ALA A 188 -21.90 0.98 20.94
N ARG A 189 -21.46 0.58 19.75
CA ARG A 189 -22.26 -0.20 18.81
C ARG A 189 -22.57 -1.62 19.33
N SER A 190 -21.64 -2.22 20.07
CA SER A 190 -21.85 -3.52 20.71
C SER A 190 -22.91 -3.46 21.81
N ARG A 191 -22.94 -2.39 22.61
CA ARG A 191 -24.00 -2.16 23.61
C ARG A 191 -25.37 -2.02 22.93
N GLN A 192 -25.45 -1.26 21.86
CA GLN A 192 -26.67 -1.12 21.06
C GLN A 192 -27.12 -2.48 20.50
N ALA A 193 -26.23 -3.24 19.89
CA ALA A 193 -26.51 -4.55 19.32
C ALA A 193 -26.99 -5.54 20.40
N SER A 194 -26.31 -5.58 21.55
CA SER A 194 -26.71 -6.40 22.69
C SER A 194 -28.15 -6.07 23.16
N SER A 195 -28.51 -4.78 23.28
CA SER A 195 -29.85 -4.35 23.67
C SER A 195 -30.93 -4.73 22.64
N LEU A 196 -30.57 -4.91 21.40
CA LEU A 196 -31.46 -5.33 20.30
C LEU A 196 -31.48 -6.85 20.08
N GLY A 197 -30.81 -7.63 20.91
CA GLY A 197 -30.77 -9.09 20.76
C GLY A 197 -29.84 -9.55 19.61
N VAL A 198 -28.90 -8.73 19.16
CA VAL A 198 -28.01 -8.99 18.03
C VAL A 198 -26.57 -9.24 18.51
N LEU A 199 -25.93 -10.26 17.98
CA LEU A 199 -24.50 -10.50 18.15
C LEU A 199 -23.74 -9.96 16.92
N LEU A 200 -22.77 -9.08 17.14
CA LEU A 200 -21.85 -8.62 16.11
C LEU A 200 -20.71 -9.63 15.96
N THR A 201 -20.52 -10.16 14.76
CA THR A 201 -19.44 -11.11 14.45
C THR A 201 -18.54 -10.57 13.34
N GLU A 202 -17.38 -11.15 13.10
CA GLU A 202 -16.48 -10.77 11.99
C GLU A 202 -17.15 -10.84 10.60
N SER A 203 -18.19 -11.68 10.47
CA SER A 203 -18.93 -11.86 9.21
C SER A 203 -20.17 -10.98 9.09
N GLY A 204 -20.49 -10.21 10.12
CA GLY A 204 -21.66 -9.32 10.17
C GLY A 204 -22.54 -9.54 11.38
N PRO A 205 -23.55 -8.67 11.56
CA PRO A 205 -24.57 -8.80 12.62
C PRO A 205 -25.45 -10.02 12.38
N ARG A 206 -25.77 -10.76 13.44
CA ARG A 206 -26.73 -11.86 13.38
C ARG A 206 -27.47 -12.06 14.72
N ILE A 207 -28.63 -12.68 14.66
CA ILE A 207 -29.31 -13.16 15.85
C ILE A 207 -28.60 -14.43 16.33
N PRO A 208 -28.28 -14.57 17.64
CA PRO A 208 -27.72 -15.80 18.19
C PRO A 208 -28.59 -17.02 17.90
N GLU A 209 -27.93 -18.15 17.59
CA GLU A 209 -28.60 -19.41 17.34
C GLU A 209 -29.04 -20.07 18.68
N PRO A 210 -30.35 -20.26 18.95
CA PRO A 210 -30.82 -20.74 20.25
C PRO A 210 -30.29 -22.13 20.63
N SER A 211 -30.05 -22.99 19.64
CA SER A 211 -29.57 -24.36 19.89
C SER A 211 -28.10 -24.45 20.35
N THR A 212 -27.31 -23.42 20.13
CA THR A 212 -25.87 -23.40 20.42
C THR A 212 -25.52 -22.77 21.76
N LYS A 213 -26.48 -22.31 22.53
CA LYS A 213 -26.30 -21.54 23.78
C LYS A 213 -25.55 -20.22 23.58
N GLU A 214 -25.45 -19.72 22.35
CA GLU A 214 -24.94 -18.38 22.09
C GLU A 214 -25.91 -17.34 22.67
N ASP A 215 -25.34 -16.23 23.09
CA ASP A 215 -26.09 -15.06 23.51
C ASP A 215 -25.54 -13.79 22.89
N CYS A 216 -26.22 -12.69 23.07
CA CYS A 216 -25.79 -11.37 22.63
C CYS A 216 -25.33 -10.48 23.78
N SER A 217 -25.03 -11.09 24.94
CA SER A 217 -24.52 -10.35 26.10
C SER A 217 -23.26 -9.56 25.79
N MET A 218 -22.99 -8.55 26.59
CA MET A 218 -21.74 -7.78 26.44
C MET A 218 -20.49 -8.65 26.59
N VAL A 219 -20.57 -9.77 27.32
CA VAL A 219 -19.46 -10.74 27.42
C VAL A 219 -19.22 -11.41 26.06
N SER A 220 -20.28 -11.87 25.40
CA SER A 220 -20.20 -12.46 24.06
C SER A 220 -19.73 -11.44 23.02
N GLN A 221 -20.22 -10.19 23.06
CA GLN A 221 -19.72 -9.09 22.21
C GLN A 221 -18.22 -8.86 22.40
N CYS A 222 -17.73 -8.84 23.64
CA CYS A 222 -16.30 -8.68 23.95
C CYS A 222 -15.45 -9.84 23.43
N GLN A 223 -15.98 -11.06 23.43
CA GLN A 223 -15.28 -12.21 22.83
C GLN A 223 -15.14 -12.04 21.32
N MET A 224 -16.18 -11.58 20.63
CA MET A 224 -16.12 -11.28 19.19
C MET A 224 -15.09 -10.18 18.89
N TRP A 225 -15.06 -9.14 19.72
CA TRP A 225 -14.05 -8.10 19.61
C TRP A 225 -12.61 -8.62 19.78
N THR A 226 -12.38 -9.48 20.77
CA THR A 226 -11.06 -10.09 21.00
C THR A 226 -10.58 -10.86 19.78
N ASN A 227 -11.45 -11.61 19.13
CA ASN A 227 -11.17 -12.35 17.91
C ASN A 227 -10.86 -11.39 16.75
N SER A 228 -11.73 -10.42 16.51
CA SER A 228 -11.61 -9.47 15.40
C SER A 228 -10.34 -8.60 15.50
N ILE A 229 -10.01 -8.11 16.69
CA ILE A 229 -8.76 -7.36 16.93
C ILE A 229 -7.54 -8.26 16.68
N SER A 230 -7.57 -9.50 17.15
CA SER A 230 -6.47 -10.45 16.97
C SER A 230 -6.26 -10.77 15.49
N SER A 231 -7.33 -11.01 14.74
CA SER A 231 -7.32 -11.23 13.28
C SER A 231 -6.78 -9.99 12.55
N THR A 232 -7.26 -8.80 12.90
CA THR A 232 -6.83 -7.53 12.29
C THR A 232 -5.34 -7.26 12.52
N ARG A 233 -4.85 -7.41 13.75
CA ARG A 233 -3.42 -7.25 14.08
C ARG A 233 -2.54 -8.25 13.33
N SER A 234 -2.99 -9.50 13.22
CA SER A 234 -2.30 -10.54 12.46
C SER A 234 -2.22 -10.18 10.98
N ALA A 235 -3.32 -9.70 10.42
CA ALA A 235 -3.40 -9.27 9.02
C ALA A 235 -2.48 -8.07 8.73
N ILE A 236 -2.39 -7.08 9.63
CA ILE A 236 -1.45 -5.94 9.49
C ILE A 236 0.01 -6.44 9.50
N ARG A 237 0.36 -7.39 10.39
CA ARG A 237 1.71 -7.97 10.43
C ARG A 237 2.06 -8.71 9.14
N ALA A 238 1.09 -9.42 8.59
CA ALA A 238 1.26 -10.22 7.37
C ALA A 238 1.19 -9.39 6.08
N GLY A 239 0.76 -8.11 6.13
CA GLY A 239 0.48 -7.31 4.94
C GLY A 239 -0.71 -7.84 4.14
N SER A 240 -1.72 -8.39 4.82
CA SER A 240 -2.94 -8.98 4.24
C SER A 240 -4.22 -8.32 4.77
N LEU A 241 -4.11 -7.12 5.35
CA LEU A 241 -5.26 -6.43 5.92
C LEU A 241 -6.33 -6.12 4.85
N ARG A 242 -5.91 -5.83 3.63
CA ARG A 242 -6.84 -5.57 2.52
C ARG A 242 -7.83 -6.70 2.32
N GLU A 243 -7.39 -7.96 2.36
CA GLU A 243 -8.28 -9.12 2.21
C GLU A 243 -9.32 -9.22 3.31
N LEU A 244 -8.89 -8.99 4.55
CA LEU A 244 -9.79 -9.01 5.70
C LEU A 244 -10.78 -7.85 5.64
N ALA A 245 -10.35 -6.67 5.19
CA ALA A 245 -11.22 -5.51 4.96
C ALA A 245 -12.25 -5.78 3.85
N GLU A 246 -11.85 -6.43 2.75
CA GLU A 246 -12.76 -6.86 1.67
C GLU A 246 -13.78 -7.89 2.17
N LEU A 247 -13.36 -8.83 3.00
CA LEU A 247 -14.25 -9.81 3.60
C LEU A 247 -15.31 -9.12 4.48
N GLN A 248 -14.88 -8.24 5.38
CA GLN A 248 -15.76 -7.50 6.28
C GLN A 248 -16.64 -6.48 5.54
N SER A 249 -16.18 -5.92 4.43
CA SER A 249 -16.99 -5.00 3.64
C SER A 249 -18.30 -5.62 3.17
N LYS A 250 -18.35 -6.93 2.98
CA LYS A 250 -19.56 -7.67 2.56
C LYS A 250 -20.64 -7.76 3.66
N SER A 251 -20.35 -7.33 4.88
CA SER A 251 -21.32 -7.31 5.98
C SER A 251 -22.48 -6.35 5.75
N SER A 252 -22.30 -5.32 4.93
CA SER A 252 -23.35 -4.37 4.57
C SER A 252 -23.04 -3.62 3.27
N PRO A 253 -24.08 -3.11 2.55
CA PRO A 253 -23.87 -2.24 1.38
C PRO A 253 -23.05 -0.99 1.70
N ARG A 254 -23.22 -0.42 2.88
CA ARG A 254 -22.47 0.76 3.36
C ARG A 254 -20.98 0.44 3.52
N SER A 255 -20.64 -0.71 4.03
CA SER A 255 -19.24 -1.14 4.18
C SER A 255 -18.54 -1.30 2.82
N VAL A 256 -19.24 -1.82 1.81
CA VAL A 256 -18.72 -1.88 0.43
C VAL A 256 -18.51 -0.48 -0.13
N GLU A 257 -19.46 0.44 0.11
CA GLU A 257 -19.34 1.83 -0.31
C GLU A 257 -18.10 2.49 0.31
N HIS A 258 -17.89 2.35 1.62
CA HIS A 258 -16.72 2.87 2.31
C HIS A 258 -15.42 2.35 1.69
N LEU A 259 -15.31 1.05 1.42
CA LEU A 259 -14.13 0.48 0.79
C LEU A 259 -13.86 1.10 -0.60
N ARG A 260 -14.88 1.18 -1.44
CA ARG A 260 -14.77 1.74 -2.81
C ARG A 260 -14.44 3.23 -2.81
N ARG A 261 -15.04 4.01 -1.90
CA ARG A 261 -14.74 5.45 -1.75
C ARG A 261 -13.32 5.67 -1.26
N HIS A 262 -12.87 4.87 -0.30
CA HIS A 262 -11.48 4.92 0.16
C HIS A 262 -10.48 4.58 -0.97
N ASP A 263 -10.77 3.56 -1.79
CA ASP A 263 -9.94 3.21 -2.95
C ASP A 263 -9.88 4.35 -3.98
N GLN A 264 -11.03 4.97 -4.28
CA GLN A 264 -11.09 6.11 -5.20
C GLN A 264 -10.29 7.30 -4.68
N LEU A 265 -10.49 7.67 -3.41
CA LEU A 265 -9.79 8.78 -2.78
C LEU A 265 -8.27 8.57 -2.76
N THR A 266 -7.81 7.36 -2.42
CA THR A 266 -6.38 7.04 -2.40
C THR A 266 -5.77 7.07 -3.79
N LEU A 267 -6.49 6.66 -4.82
CA LEU A 267 -6.04 6.78 -6.22
C LEU A 267 -5.88 8.24 -6.64
N GLU A 268 -6.87 9.08 -6.37
CA GLU A 268 -6.85 10.52 -6.70
C GLU A 268 -5.68 11.28 -6.03
N LYS A 269 -5.30 10.86 -4.82
CA LYS A 269 -4.21 11.49 -4.05
C LYS A 269 -2.84 10.87 -4.27
N SER A 270 -2.77 9.68 -4.83
CA SER A 270 -1.51 8.89 -4.94
C SER A 270 -0.41 9.54 -5.77
N GLY A 271 -0.76 10.36 -6.76
CA GLY A 271 0.22 11.05 -7.60
C GLY A 271 1.05 12.13 -6.88
N LYS A 272 0.60 12.59 -5.70
CA LYS A 272 1.27 13.62 -4.89
C LYS A 272 1.93 13.04 -3.64
N LEU A 273 1.50 11.86 -3.21
CA LEU A 273 1.92 11.22 -1.97
C LEU A 273 2.41 9.81 -2.27
N GLY A 274 3.53 9.39 -1.69
CA GLY A 274 4.10 8.07 -1.88
C GLY A 274 3.27 6.96 -1.20
N MET A 275 2.13 6.59 -1.77
CA MET A 275 1.16 5.67 -1.15
C MET A 275 1.38 4.20 -1.46
N THR A 276 2.30 3.87 -2.35
CA THR A 276 2.62 2.49 -2.72
C THR A 276 4.04 2.12 -2.31
N GLN A 277 4.52 0.99 -2.82
CA GLN A 277 5.86 0.51 -2.52
C GLN A 277 6.63 0.23 -3.82
N SER A 278 7.89 0.60 -3.85
CA SER A 278 8.78 0.38 -5.00
C SER A 278 9.40 -1.00 -5.02
N SER A 279 9.51 -1.63 -3.86
CA SER A 279 10.04 -2.98 -3.70
C SER A 279 9.43 -3.65 -2.47
N VAL A 280 9.40 -4.98 -2.46
CA VAL A 280 8.77 -5.76 -1.40
C VAL A 280 9.75 -6.66 -0.68
N GLN A 281 9.35 -7.16 0.49
CA GLN A 281 10.06 -8.24 1.16
C GLN A 281 9.83 -9.57 0.42
N ILE A 282 10.77 -10.49 0.58
CA ILE A 282 10.62 -11.84 0.01
C ILE A 282 9.43 -12.53 0.67
N GLY A 283 8.54 -13.09 -0.15
CA GLY A 283 7.33 -13.76 0.32
C GLY A 283 6.09 -12.87 0.40
N THR A 284 6.20 -11.56 0.15
CA THR A 284 5.01 -10.69 0.02
C THR A 284 4.14 -11.17 -1.13
N GLN A 285 2.84 -11.24 -0.90
CA GLN A 285 1.81 -11.54 -1.91
C GLN A 285 0.78 -10.41 -1.98
N LEU A 286 0.35 -10.09 -3.19
CA LEU A 286 -0.84 -9.27 -3.46
C LEU A 286 -1.96 -10.23 -3.84
N ARG A 287 -2.89 -10.48 -2.94
CA ARG A 287 -3.98 -11.42 -3.17
C ARG A 287 -5.15 -10.73 -3.85
N CYS A 288 -5.53 -11.26 -4.99
CA CYS A 288 -6.57 -10.68 -5.85
C CYS A 288 -7.72 -11.68 -6.00
N HIS A 289 -8.35 -12.04 -4.86
CA HIS A 289 -9.32 -13.13 -4.81
C HIS A 289 -10.76 -12.66 -4.96
N SER A 290 -11.01 -11.36 -4.83
CA SER A 290 -12.35 -10.78 -4.89
C SER A 290 -12.50 -9.81 -6.06
N PHE A 291 -13.74 -9.45 -6.39
CA PHE A 291 -14.02 -8.38 -7.34
C PHE A 291 -13.44 -7.03 -6.86
N GLU A 292 -13.54 -6.74 -5.56
CA GLU A 292 -13.05 -5.49 -4.97
C GLU A 292 -11.52 -5.37 -5.07
N SER A 293 -10.79 -6.48 -5.06
CA SER A 293 -9.33 -6.48 -5.20
C SER A 293 -8.85 -5.91 -6.54
N ARG A 294 -9.69 -5.95 -7.60
CA ARG A 294 -9.38 -5.35 -8.91
C ARG A 294 -9.28 -3.82 -8.86
N ASN A 295 -9.83 -3.20 -7.81
CA ASN A 295 -9.80 -1.76 -7.57
C ASN A 295 -8.69 -1.33 -6.59
N ASP A 296 -7.89 -2.28 -6.10
CA ASP A 296 -6.73 -1.95 -5.27
C ASP A 296 -5.82 -0.92 -5.95
N LEU A 297 -5.35 0.05 -5.18
CA LEU A 297 -4.50 1.14 -5.66
C LEU A 297 -3.29 0.63 -6.46
N THR A 298 -2.64 -0.46 -6.00
CA THR A 298 -1.47 -1.04 -6.67
C THR A 298 -1.82 -1.54 -8.07
N ILE A 299 -3.00 -2.17 -8.22
CA ILE A 299 -3.47 -2.68 -9.51
C ILE A 299 -3.84 -1.53 -10.45
N ARG A 300 -4.55 -0.53 -9.91
CA ARG A 300 -4.97 0.64 -10.70
C ARG A 300 -3.77 1.43 -11.22
N LEU A 301 -2.79 1.71 -10.37
CA LEU A 301 -1.56 2.41 -10.77
C LEU A 301 -0.72 1.59 -11.75
N TRP A 302 -0.62 0.27 -11.57
CA TRP A 302 0.06 -0.59 -12.54
C TRP A 302 -0.57 -0.47 -13.94
N ARG A 303 -1.90 -0.58 -14.02
CA ARG A 303 -2.62 -0.47 -15.29
C ARG A 303 -2.40 0.89 -15.96
N GLU A 304 -2.48 1.97 -15.18
CA GLU A 304 -2.23 3.33 -15.66
C GLU A 304 -0.79 3.48 -16.17
N GLU A 305 0.20 3.06 -15.40
CA GLU A 305 1.60 3.18 -15.77
C GLU A 305 1.97 2.37 -17.01
N ILE A 306 1.46 1.14 -17.13
CA ILE A 306 1.69 0.32 -18.33
C ILE A 306 1.01 0.94 -19.56
N SER A 307 -0.19 1.48 -19.40
CA SER A 307 -0.93 2.08 -20.52
C SER A 307 -0.33 3.40 -20.99
N GLU A 308 0.08 4.27 -20.04
CA GLU A 308 0.36 5.67 -20.33
C GLU A 308 1.86 6.01 -20.37
N LYS A 309 2.69 5.33 -19.57
CA LYS A 309 4.08 5.75 -19.35
C LYS A 309 5.13 4.70 -19.70
N TYR A 310 4.78 3.42 -19.57
CA TYR A 310 5.75 2.36 -19.78
C TYR A 310 6.32 2.38 -21.20
N GLU A 311 7.65 2.32 -21.31
CA GLU A 311 8.36 2.22 -22.57
C GLU A 311 9.05 0.86 -22.71
N PRO A 312 8.71 0.09 -23.78
CA PRO A 312 9.36 -1.18 -24.04
C PRO A 312 10.85 -1.01 -24.38
N PRO A 313 11.63 -2.11 -24.36
CA PRO A 313 13.00 -2.09 -24.85
C PRO A 313 13.09 -1.50 -26.26
N MET A 314 13.90 -0.45 -26.45
CA MET A 314 13.92 0.41 -27.65
C MET A 314 14.06 -0.38 -28.96
N ARG A 315 14.93 -1.38 -28.97
CA ARG A 315 15.23 -2.19 -30.14
C ARG A 315 14.34 -3.43 -30.31
N MET A 316 13.24 -3.52 -29.53
CA MET A 316 12.29 -4.64 -29.54
C MET A 316 10.86 -4.16 -29.79
N ARG A 317 10.69 -2.96 -30.38
CA ARG A 317 9.38 -2.31 -30.56
C ARG A 317 8.65 -2.70 -31.84
N ASP A 318 9.27 -3.46 -32.75
CA ASP A 318 8.66 -3.71 -34.07
C ASP A 318 7.54 -4.73 -33.99
N VAL A 319 7.76 -5.85 -33.32
CA VAL A 319 6.81 -6.95 -33.24
C VAL A 319 6.37 -7.20 -31.80
N LEU A 320 5.08 -7.09 -31.54
CA LEU A 320 4.46 -7.42 -30.27
C LEU A 320 3.99 -8.88 -30.26
N VAL A 321 4.40 -9.67 -29.26
CA VAL A 321 3.89 -11.03 -29.04
C VAL A 321 3.04 -11.05 -27.77
N LEU A 322 1.74 -11.31 -27.91
CA LEU A 322 0.81 -11.46 -26.81
C LEU A 322 0.78 -12.92 -26.35
N LEU A 323 1.01 -13.17 -25.08
CA LEU A 323 1.07 -14.50 -24.48
C LEU A 323 0.00 -14.65 -23.39
N PRO A 324 -0.57 -15.84 -23.19
CA PRO A 324 -1.47 -16.08 -22.07
C PRO A 324 -0.71 -16.04 -20.74
N CYS A 325 -1.39 -15.72 -19.66
CA CYS A 325 -0.85 -15.82 -18.31
C CYS A 325 -0.61 -17.30 -17.88
N SER A 326 -0.04 -17.47 -16.71
CA SER A 326 0.05 -18.78 -16.04
C SER A 326 -0.08 -18.63 -14.53
N ALA A 327 -0.45 -19.69 -13.84
CA ALA A 327 -0.57 -19.71 -12.39
C ALA A 327 0.77 -19.37 -11.69
N LYS A 328 1.88 -19.86 -12.26
CA LYS A 328 3.21 -19.64 -11.66
C LYS A 328 3.79 -18.29 -12.05
N LYS A 329 4.16 -17.50 -11.04
CA LYS A 329 4.83 -16.20 -11.19
C LYS A 329 6.19 -16.21 -10.47
N PRO A 330 7.20 -15.48 -10.96
CA PRO A 330 7.25 -14.83 -12.28
C PRO A 330 7.06 -15.85 -13.42
N TYR A 331 6.49 -15.40 -14.53
CA TYR A 331 6.09 -16.29 -15.65
C TYR A 331 7.24 -17.10 -16.24
N ARG A 332 8.46 -16.56 -16.23
CA ARG A 332 9.67 -17.29 -16.68
C ARG A 332 9.90 -18.62 -15.98
N LEU A 333 9.32 -18.83 -14.79
CA LEU A 333 9.40 -20.08 -14.02
C LEU A 333 8.33 -21.10 -14.44
N SER A 334 7.41 -20.72 -15.31
CA SER A 334 6.35 -21.59 -15.82
C SER A 334 6.83 -22.50 -16.95
N LYS A 335 6.36 -23.74 -16.97
CA LYS A 335 6.65 -24.70 -18.06
C LYS A 335 6.07 -24.22 -19.39
N SER A 336 4.87 -23.60 -19.40
CA SER A 336 4.25 -23.07 -20.61
C SER A 336 5.09 -21.96 -21.22
N HIS A 337 5.51 -20.98 -20.43
CA HIS A 337 6.35 -19.89 -20.91
C HIS A 337 7.75 -20.32 -21.35
N SER A 338 8.26 -21.42 -20.80
CA SER A 338 9.49 -22.04 -21.33
C SER A 338 9.30 -22.58 -22.75
N ARG A 339 8.13 -23.15 -23.06
CA ARG A 339 7.77 -23.63 -24.42
C ARG A 339 7.57 -22.44 -25.37
N PHE A 340 6.82 -21.41 -24.96
CA PHE A 340 6.61 -20.20 -25.76
C PHE A 340 7.94 -19.57 -26.16
N ARG A 341 8.86 -19.40 -25.22
CA ARG A 341 10.19 -18.83 -25.47
C ARG A 341 11.02 -19.66 -26.47
N LYS A 342 10.90 -21.01 -26.42
CA LYS A 342 11.55 -21.87 -27.40
C LYS A 342 10.93 -21.73 -28.80
N SER A 343 9.61 -21.56 -28.90
CA SER A 343 8.92 -21.36 -30.18
C SER A 343 9.19 -19.97 -30.76
N ILE A 344 9.18 -18.93 -29.96
CA ILE A 344 9.48 -17.55 -30.38
C ILE A 344 10.92 -17.46 -30.93
N GLY A 345 11.91 -17.99 -30.23
CA GLY A 345 13.31 -18.04 -30.68
C GLY A 345 13.97 -16.70 -30.95
N ASN A 346 13.26 -15.76 -31.60
CA ASN A 346 13.74 -14.45 -31.94
C ASN A 346 13.80 -13.53 -30.71
N ARG A 347 14.93 -12.84 -30.53
CA ARG A 347 15.18 -11.96 -29.39
C ARG A 347 14.77 -10.51 -29.61
N ARG A 348 14.26 -10.16 -30.81
CA ARG A 348 13.83 -8.81 -31.19
C ARG A 348 12.36 -8.52 -30.86
N VAL A 349 11.59 -9.53 -30.45
CA VAL A 349 10.17 -9.37 -30.15
C VAL A 349 9.97 -8.78 -28.74
N HIS A 350 8.93 -7.96 -28.61
CA HIS A 350 8.44 -7.52 -27.31
C HIS A 350 7.33 -8.49 -26.87
N GLU A 351 7.56 -9.19 -25.75
CA GLU A 351 6.61 -10.15 -25.19
C GLU A 351 5.78 -9.51 -24.10
N ILE A 352 4.45 -9.61 -24.18
CA ILE A 352 3.52 -9.17 -23.12
C ILE A 352 2.61 -10.33 -22.73
N MET A 353 2.54 -10.61 -21.42
CA MET A 353 1.55 -11.52 -20.86
C MET A 353 0.24 -10.77 -20.64
N VAL A 354 -0.84 -11.34 -21.19
CA VAL A 354 -2.20 -10.87 -20.97
C VAL A 354 -2.77 -11.57 -19.74
N THR A 355 -3.29 -10.81 -18.79
CA THR A 355 -3.69 -11.34 -17.48
C THR A 355 -4.71 -10.44 -16.79
N SER A 356 -5.51 -10.99 -15.90
CA SER A 356 -6.27 -10.25 -14.90
C SER A 356 -5.61 -10.45 -13.51
N PRO A 357 -5.66 -9.49 -12.58
CA PRO A 357 -6.27 -8.17 -12.72
C PRO A 357 -5.31 -7.09 -13.27
N LEU A 358 -4.05 -7.41 -13.53
CA LEU A 358 -3.04 -6.43 -13.95
C LEU A 358 -3.21 -5.96 -15.42
N GLY A 359 -3.97 -6.67 -16.23
CA GLY A 359 -4.17 -6.40 -17.66
C GLY A 359 -2.99 -6.87 -18.50
N LEU A 360 -1.95 -6.08 -18.59
CA LEU A 360 -0.75 -6.35 -19.37
C LEU A 360 0.49 -6.41 -18.47
N VAL A 361 1.31 -7.45 -18.67
CA VAL A 361 2.60 -7.60 -17.98
C VAL A 361 3.71 -7.79 -19.00
N PRO A 362 4.52 -6.76 -19.26
CA PRO A 362 5.73 -6.89 -20.10
C PRO A 362 6.72 -7.89 -19.54
N ARG A 363 7.39 -8.64 -20.41
CA ARG A 363 8.32 -9.71 -20.05
C ARG A 363 9.47 -9.25 -19.14
N GLU A 364 10.02 -8.07 -19.40
CA GLU A 364 11.10 -7.51 -18.60
C GLU A 364 10.63 -7.06 -17.21
N LEU A 365 9.34 -6.73 -17.05
CA LEU A 365 8.75 -6.31 -15.78
C LEU A 365 8.15 -7.47 -14.96
N GLU A 366 8.25 -8.71 -15.44
CA GLU A 366 7.66 -9.87 -14.76
C GLU A 366 8.24 -10.19 -13.38
N ASP A 367 9.43 -9.65 -13.06
CA ASP A 367 10.11 -9.85 -11.77
C ASP A 367 9.86 -8.71 -10.77
N ILE A 368 9.16 -7.63 -11.13
CA ILE A 368 8.92 -6.50 -10.24
C ILE A 368 7.57 -6.60 -9.52
N TRP A 369 7.40 -5.79 -8.46
CA TRP A 369 6.11 -5.59 -7.81
C TRP A 369 5.17 -4.77 -8.72
N PRO A 370 3.89 -5.15 -8.85
CA PRO A 370 3.21 -6.32 -8.28
C PRO A 370 3.27 -7.58 -9.16
N ALA A 371 3.80 -7.53 -10.38
CA ALA A 371 3.71 -8.56 -11.40
C ALA A 371 4.27 -9.94 -10.97
N ALA A 372 5.32 -9.95 -10.16
CA ALA A 372 5.90 -11.20 -9.63
C ALA A 372 5.15 -11.78 -8.43
N HIS A 373 4.24 -11.00 -7.81
CA HIS A 373 3.79 -11.24 -6.44
C HIS A 373 2.27 -11.32 -6.29
N TYR A 374 1.49 -11.12 -7.37
CA TYR A 374 0.04 -11.23 -7.27
C TYR A 374 -0.42 -12.69 -7.39
N ASP A 375 -1.44 -13.00 -6.62
CA ASP A 375 -2.11 -14.30 -6.62
C ASP A 375 -3.59 -14.12 -6.98
N ILE A 376 -4.06 -14.90 -7.94
CA ILE A 376 -5.42 -14.84 -8.47
C ILE A 376 -5.88 -16.25 -8.84
N PRO A 377 -7.18 -16.58 -8.65
CA PRO A 377 -7.75 -17.80 -9.21
C PRO A 377 -7.58 -17.83 -10.73
N VAL A 378 -6.97 -18.89 -11.25
CA VAL A 378 -6.74 -19.06 -12.70
C VAL A 378 -7.83 -19.96 -13.25
N THR A 379 -8.96 -19.37 -13.61
CA THR A 379 -10.12 -20.06 -14.18
C THR A 379 -9.99 -20.24 -15.69
N GLY A 380 -9.29 -19.34 -16.35
CA GLY A 380 -9.24 -19.27 -17.83
C GLY A 380 -10.38 -18.44 -18.43
N ASP A 381 -11.37 -18.09 -17.63
CA ASP A 381 -12.53 -17.28 -18.06
C ASP A 381 -12.42 -15.89 -17.42
N TRP A 382 -12.52 -14.85 -18.24
CA TRP A 382 -12.55 -13.46 -17.82
C TRP A 382 -13.92 -12.86 -18.16
N ASP A 383 -14.42 -12.02 -17.27
CA ASP A 383 -15.65 -11.27 -17.52
C ASP A 383 -15.41 -10.14 -18.52
N GLU A 384 -16.51 -9.54 -19.03
CA GLU A 384 -16.41 -8.50 -20.06
C GLU A 384 -15.71 -7.23 -19.52
N ASP A 385 -15.82 -6.92 -18.23
CA ASP A 385 -15.12 -5.79 -17.63
C ASP A 385 -13.59 -6.02 -17.65
N GLU A 386 -13.14 -7.24 -17.33
CA GLU A 386 -11.72 -7.61 -17.41
C GLU A 386 -11.19 -7.52 -18.83
N LEU A 387 -11.94 -8.06 -19.79
CA LEU A 387 -11.58 -8.02 -21.21
C LEU A 387 -11.57 -6.59 -21.75
N SER A 388 -12.54 -5.77 -21.37
CA SER A 388 -12.61 -4.35 -21.74
C SER A 388 -11.40 -3.57 -21.24
N ILE A 389 -11.00 -3.76 -19.99
CA ILE A 389 -9.79 -3.14 -19.42
C ILE A 389 -8.54 -3.58 -20.19
N ILE A 390 -8.40 -4.87 -20.47
CA ILE A 390 -7.26 -5.40 -21.23
C ILE A 390 -7.20 -4.78 -22.63
N ARG A 391 -8.33 -4.73 -23.36
CA ARG A 391 -8.42 -4.15 -24.69
C ARG A 391 -8.07 -2.66 -24.70
N GLN A 392 -8.56 -1.90 -23.71
CA GLN A 392 -8.23 -0.48 -23.56
C GLN A 392 -6.75 -0.25 -23.31
N MET A 393 -6.15 -1.03 -22.38
CA MET A 393 -4.72 -0.95 -22.10
C MET A 393 -3.89 -1.29 -23.34
N LEU A 394 -4.29 -2.34 -24.06
CA LEU A 394 -3.60 -2.79 -25.27
C LEU A 394 -3.69 -1.75 -26.40
N SER A 395 -4.88 -1.18 -26.64
CA SER A 395 -5.08 -0.13 -27.64
C SER A 395 -4.18 1.08 -27.37
N ARG A 396 -4.17 1.60 -26.14
CA ARG A 396 -3.32 2.74 -25.74
C ARG A 396 -1.84 2.44 -25.89
N LEU A 397 -1.42 1.24 -25.47
CA LEU A 397 -0.02 0.84 -25.59
C LEU A 397 0.41 0.70 -27.05
N VAL A 398 -0.41 0.06 -27.89
CA VAL A 398 -0.11 -0.16 -29.32
C VAL A 398 -0.06 1.17 -30.06
N GLU A 399 -1.02 2.07 -29.83
CA GLU A 399 -1.04 3.41 -30.41
C GLU A 399 0.19 4.23 -30.03
N ARG A 400 0.59 4.19 -28.76
CA ARG A 400 1.73 4.96 -28.25
C ARG A 400 3.08 4.42 -28.71
N VAL A 401 3.23 3.11 -28.80
CA VAL A 401 4.52 2.47 -29.17
C VAL A 401 4.69 2.36 -30.68
N GLY A 402 3.60 2.12 -31.44
CA GLY A 402 3.62 2.03 -32.90
C GLY A 402 4.20 0.72 -33.42
N TYR A 403 3.78 -0.43 -32.90
CA TYR A 403 4.20 -1.73 -33.42
C TYR A 403 3.81 -1.91 -34.88
N SER A 404 4.68 -2.55 -35.68
CA SER A 404 4.41 -2.90 -37.09
C SER A 404 3.48 -4.10 -37.22
N SER A 405 3.55 -5.05 -36.29
CA SER A 405 2.70 -6.25 -36.29
C SER A 405 2.51 -6.83 -34.90
N ILE A 406 1.43 -7.61 -34.74
CA ILE A 406 1.08 -8.31 -33.52
C ILE A 406 0.95 -9.80 -33.78
N VAL A 407 1.66 -10.61 -33.05
CA VAL A 407 1.50 -12.07 -33.00
C VAL A 407 0.68 -12.42 -31.75
N ASN A 408 -0.60 -12.69 -31.93
CA ASN A 408 -1.51 -12.99 -30.84
C ASN A 408 -1.53 -14.49 -30.52
N HIS A 409 -0.90 -14.87 -29.41
CA HIS A 409 -0.93 -16.20 -28.84
C HIS A 409 -1.69 -16.24 -27.50
N SER A 410 -2.30 -15.13 -27.09
CA SER A 410 -3.02 -15.03 -25.81
C SER A 410 -4.37 -15.73 -25.83
N GLY A 411 -5.04 -15.71 -26.96
CA GLY A 411 -6.38 -16.27 -27.18
C GLY A 411 -7.53 -15.32 -26.84
N ILE A 412 -7.24 -14.05 -26.62
CA ILE A 412 -8.27 -13.01 -26.53
C ILE A 412 -8.49 -12.37 -27.91
N GLU A 413 -9.67 -11.85 -28.13
CA GLU A 413 -9.94 -10.91 -29.22
C GLU A 413 -9.47 -9.53 -28.79
N THR A 414 -8.48 -8.98 -29.50
CA THR A 414 -7.87 -7.70 -29.13
C THR A 414 -8.75 -6.49 -29.45
N GLY A 415 -9.56 -6.60 -30.50
CA GLY A 415 -10.38 -5.50 -31.02
C GLY A 415 -9.56 -4.39 -31.71
N LEU A 416 -8.28 -4.62 -31.99
CA LEU A 416 -7.43 -3.63 -32.67
C LEU A 416 -7.75 -3.54 -34.14
N VAL A 417 -7.76 -2.32 -34.67
CA VAL A 417 -8.05 -2.03 -36.08
C VAL A 417 -6.83 -1.34 -36.70
N GLY A 418 -6.54 -1.67 -37.98
CA GLY A 418 -5.48 -1.00 -38.74
C GLY A 418 -4.05 -1.50 -38.49
N ILE A 419 -3.87 -2.59 -37.70
CA ILE A 419 -2.59 -3.25 -37.49
C ILE A 419 -2.64 -4.70 -37.98
N ASN A 420 -1.53 -5.21 -38.50
CA ASN A 420 -1.42 -6.61 -38.89
C ASN A 420 -1.37 -7.51 -37.65
N GLU A 421 -2.45 -8.24 -37.37
CA GLU A 421 -2.55 -9.19 -36.27
C GLU A 421 -2.65 -10.62 -36.79
N ILE A 422 -1.80 -11.51 -36.25
CA ILE A 422 -1.76 -12.94 -36.58
C ILE A 422 -2.21 -13.76 -35.37
N ASP A 423 -3.43 -14.32 -35.40
CA ASP A 423 -3.87 -15.31 -34.39
C ASP A 423 -3.18 -16.66 -34.62
N THR A 424 -2.42 -17.09 -33.62
CA THR A 424 -1.67 -18.35 -33.66
C THR A 424 -2.35 -19.49 -32.93
N ARG A 425 -3.41 -19.22 -32.16
CA ARG A 425 -4.16 -20.26 -31.44
C ARG A 425 -5.26 -20.89 -32.28
N LYS A 426 -6.01 -20.10 -33.00
CA LYS A 426 -7.17 -20.57 -33.79
C LYS A 426 -8.12 -21.46 -32.98
N GLY A 427 -8.42 -21.03 -31.74
CA GLY A 427 -9.29 -21.77 -30.81
C GLY A 427 -8.63 -22.95 -30.07
N GLU A 428 -7.37 -23.29 -30.35
CA GLU A 428 -6.66 -24.37 -29.68
C GLU A 428 -6.00 -23.93 -28.36
N SER A 429 -5.56 -24.93 -27.58
CA SER A 429 -4.74 -24.69 -26.40
C SER A 429 -3.41 -24.02 -26.78
N ALA A 430 -2.99 -22.99 -26.03
CA ALA A 430 -1.71 -22.31 -26.25
C ALA A 430 -0.48 -23.25 -26.18
N GLY A 431 -0.60 -24.38 -25.50
CA GLY A 431 0.47 -25.38 -25.38
C GLY A 431 0.37 -26.50 -26.40
N SER A 432 -0.58 -26.49 -27.34
CA SER A 432 -0.69 -27.52 -28.39
C SER A 432 0.51 -27.44 -29.32
N LYS A 433 0.83 -28.56 -29.95
CA LYS A 433 1.96 -28.69 -30.87
C LYS A 433 1.75 -27.77 -32.07
N ASP A 434 0.51 -27.67 -32.55
CA ASP A 434 0.17 -26.92 -33.76
C ASP A 434 0.13 -25.41 -33.48
N SER A 435 -0.43 -24.97 -32.32
CA SER A 435 -0.40 -23.56 -31.96
C SER A 435 1.03 -23.04 -31.67
N LEU A 436 1.90 -23.88 -31.10
CA LEU A 436 3.33 -23.55 -30.91
C LEU A 436 4.09 -23.50 -32.24
N ALA A 437 3.74 -24.34 -33.22
CA ALA A 437 4.31 -24.27 -34.56
C ALA A 437 3.87 -22.96 -35.26
N ARG A 438 2.58 -22.64 -35.24
CA ARG A 438 2.06 -21.37 -35.78
C ARG A 438 2.69 -20.14 -35.12
N LEU A 439 2.92 -20.19 -33.79
CA LEU A 439 3.64 -19.12 -33.07
C LEU A 439 5.06 -18.92 -33.63
N LYS A 440 5.78 -20.00 -33.85
CA LYS A 440 7.12 -19.97 -34.43
C LYS A 440 7.10 -19.38 -35.85
N ASP A 441 6.18 -19.86 -36.69
CA ASP A 441 6.07 -19.43 -38.08
C ASP A 441 5.65 -17.97 -38.19
N ALA A 442 4.68 -17.51 -37.37
CA ALA A 442 4.26 -16.11 -37.33
C ALA A 442 5.37 -15.16 -36.91
N VAL A 443 6.15 -15.52 -35.87
CA VAL A 443 7.32 -14.70 -35.46
C VAL A 443 8.37 -14.70 -36.57
N SER A 444 8.64 -15.83 -37.21
CA SER A 444 9.61 -15.90 -38.31
C SER A 444 9.18 -15.03 -39.49
N TYR A 445 7.92 -15.10 -39.89
CA TYR A 445 7.34 -14.28 -40.95
C TYR A 445 7.46 -12.79 -40.69
N SER A 446 7.27 -12.35 -39.46
CA SER A 446 7.39 -10.94 -39.09
C SER A 446 8.80 -10.35 -39.29
N PHE A 447 9.81 -11.20 -39.47
CA PHE A 447 11.21 -10.81 -39.68
C PHE A 447 11.84 -11.36 -40.98
N GLU A 448 11.04 -11.82 -41.93
CA GLU A 448 11.54 -12.42 -43.19
C GLU A 448 12.48 -11.49 -44.00
N ASN A 449 12.31 -10.18 -43.86
CA ASN A 449 13.12 -9.18 -44.56
C ASN A 449 14.36 -8.72 -43.75
N GLU A 450 14.57 -9.25 -42.54
CA GLU A 450 15.65 -8.84 -41.66
C GLU A 450 16.61 -9.99 -41.39
N SER A 451 17.65 -10.13 -42.21
CA SER A 451 18.71 -11.09 -42.00
C SER A 451 19.89 -10.42 -41.30
N GLY A 452 20.22 -10.80 -40.06
CA GLY A 452 21.39 -10.32 -39.37
C GLY A 452 21.49 -10.78 -37.90
N GLU A 453 22.70 -10.92 -37.40
CA GLU A 453 22.96 -11.03 -35.98
C GLU A 453 22.49 -9.78 -35.24
N LEU A 454 22.01 -9.94 -33.98
CA LEU A 454 21.64 -8.80 -33.17
C LEU A 454 22.86 -7.92 -32.87
N ASP A 455 22.82 -6.68 -33.27
CA ASP A 455 23.84 -5.64 -32.99
C ASP A 455 23.70 -5.02 -31.59
N PHE A 456 22.83 -5.61 -30.74
CA PHE A 456 22.55 -5.14 -29.40
C PHE A 456 22.39 -6.29 -28.38
N SER A 457 22.52 -5.95 -27.10
CA SER A 457 22.31 -6.88 -25.99
C SER A 457 20.85 -6.85 -25.52
N PRO A 458 20.04 -7.89 -25.76
CA PRO A 458 18.66 -7.95 -25.22
C PRO A 458 18.57 -7.85 -23.70
N ARG A 459 19.65 -8.20 -22.98
CA ARG A 459 19.72 -8.07 -21.52
C ARG A 459 19.85 -6.61 -21.11
N GLU A 460 20.69 -5.86 -21.82
CA GLU A 460 20.88 -4.44 -21.58
C GLU A 460 19.60 -3.66 -21.87
N GLU A 461 18.99 -3.88 -23.03
CA GLU A 461 17.73 -3.25 -23.41
C GLU A 461 16.62 -3.50 -22.38
N LYS A 462 16.50 -4.72 -21.87
CA LYS A 462 15.54 -5.05 -20.81
C LYS A 462 15.85 -4.36 -19.49
N LEU A 463 17.10 -4.28 -19.06
CA LEU A 463 17.48 -3.55 -17.85
C LEU A 463 17.29 -2.05 -17.98
N LYS A 464 17.53 -1.48 -19.17
CA LYS A 464 17.23 -0.09 -19.49
C LYS A 464 15.72 0.18 -19.37
N SER A 465 14.86 -0.68 -19.94
CA SER A 465 13.41 -0.55 -19.79
C SER A 465 12.95 -0.66 -18.33
N ILE A 466 13.49 -1.61 -17.56
CA ILE A 466 13.23 -1.72 -16.13
C ILE A 466 13.65 -0.42 -15.39
N SER A 467 14.80 0.13 -15.74
CA SER A 467 15.32 1.36 -15.13
C SER A 467 14.41 2.55 -15.43
N ARG A 468 14.02 2.77 -16.68
CA ARG A 468 13.05 3.80 -17.05
C ARG A 468 11.74 3.67 -16.27
N PHE A 469 11.20 2.45 -16.21
CA PHE A 469 9.94 2.21 -15.49
C PHE A 469 10.04 2.48 -13.98
N LYS A 470 11.15 2.09 -13.33
CA LYS A 470 11.29 2.20 -11.86
C LYS A 470 11.88 3.52 -11.39
N LEU A 471 12.74 4.12 -12.18
CA LEU A 471 13.59 5.23 -11.77
C LEU A 471 13.39 6.48 -12.65
N GLY A 472 12.59 6.38 -13.71
CA GLY A 472 12.35 7.46 -14.66
C GLY A 472 13.48 7.69 -15.67
N SER A 473 14.65 7.04 -15.53
CA SER A 473 15.78 7.18 -16.44
C SER A 473 16.60 5.89 -16.50
N ASP A 474 17.31 5.70 -17.62
CA ASP A 474 18.27 4.61 -17.83
C ASP A 474 19.69 5.12 -18.14
N GLU A 475 19.92 6.43 -18.14
CA GLU A 475 21.21 7.06 -18.48
C GLU A 475 22.38 6.57 -17.61
N TRP A 476 22.11 6.21 -16.34
CA TRP A 476 23.14 5.69 -15.44
C TRP A 476 23.70 4.33 -15.88
N LEU A 477 23.00 3.63 -16.81
CA LEU A 477 23.44 2.36 -17.40
C LEU A 477 24.35 2.56 -18.61
N ASP A 478 24.51 3.77 -19.12
CA ASP A 478 25.32 4.02 -20.31
C ASP A 478 26.82 3.76 -20.05
N GLY A 479 27.40 2.93 -20.93
CA GLY A 479 28.77 2.46 -20.79
C GLY A 479 28.96 1.38 -19.72
N CYS A 480 27.88 0.90 -19.08
CA CYS A 480 27.96 -0.19 -18.11
C CYS A 480 28.08 -1.56 -18.80
N GLN A 481 28.86 -2.44 -18.21
CA GLN A 481 28.90 -3.87 -18.56
C GLN A 481 27.94 -4.66 -17.69
N ILE A 482 27.11 -5.49 -18.33
CA ILE A 482 26.14 -6.35 -17.64
C ILE A 482 26.62 -7.79 -17.68
N ARG A 483 26.91 -8.36 -16.51
CA ARG A 483 27.41 -9.73 -16.33
C ARG A 483 26.46 -10.53 -15.44
N GLY A 484 26.56 -11.85 -15.51
CA GLY A 484 25.78 -12.77 -14.66
C GLY A 484 24.85 -13.68 -15.45
N ARG A 485 24.18 -14.57 -14.72
CA ARG A 485 23.19 -15.51 -15.28
C ARG A 485 21.78 -15.01 -14.96
N PRO A 486 20.89 -14.97 -15.95
CA PRO A 486 19.49 -14.61 -15.67
C PRO A 486 18.89 -15.46 -14.53
N PRO A 487 18.15 -14.87 -13.62
CA PRO A 487 17.66 -13.49 -13.61
C PRO A 487 18.54 -12.49 -12.83
N ILE A 488 19.70 -12.90 -12.31
CA ILE A 488 20.56 -12.08 -11.46
C ILE A 488 21.66 -11.46 -12.34
N PHE A 489 21.79 -10.13 -12.30
CA PHE A 489 22.77 -9.38 -13.06
C PHE A 489 23.60 -8.49 -12.16
N THR A 490 24.90 -8.41 -12.44
CA THR A 490 25.83 -7.43 -11.88
C THR A 490 26.10 -6.39 -12.96
N ILE A 491 26.02 -5.13 -12.61
CA ILE A 491 26.20 -3.96 -13.47
C ILE A 491 27.48 -3.29 -13.02
N SER A 492 28.44 -3.14 -13.92
CA SER A 492 29.76 -2.60 -13.62
C SER A 492 30.15 -1.54 -14.65
N LYS A 493 30.90 -0.52 -14.24
CA LYS A 493 31.48 0.51 -15.10
C LYS A 493 32.92 0.74 -14.67
N ASP A 494 33.85 0.79 -15.62
CA ASP A 494 35.27 1.03 -15.38
C ASP A 494 35.90 0.10 -14.32
N GLY A 495 35.45 -1.15 -14.28
CA GLY A 495 35.90 -2.16 -13.31
C GLY A 495 35.19 -2.13 -11.95
N GLU A 496 34.44 -1.09 -11.64
CA GLU A 496 33.70 -0.96 -10.40
C GLU A 496 32.24 -1.46 -10.51
N GLN A 497 31.75 -2.13 -9.47
CA GLN A 497 30.34 -2.53 -9.42
C GLN A 497 29.47 -1.32 -9.11
N MET A 498 28.58 -0.96 -10.04
CA MET A 498 27.60 0.11 -9.89
C MET A 498 26.34 -0.38 -9.18
N ALA A 499 25.81 -1.52 -9.61
CA ALA A 499 24.60 -2.10 -9.01
C ALA A 499 24.54 -3.62 -9.24
N LYS A 500 23.60 -4.24 -8.52
CA LYS A 500 23.14 -5.60 -8.77
C LYS A 500 21.63 -5.62 -8.92
N TRP A 501 21.12 -6.27 -9.96
CA TRP A 501 19.67 -6.52 -10.07
C TRP A 501 19.25 -7.65 -9.13
N ASP A 502 18.30 -7.38 -8.23
CA ASP A 502 17.71 -8.37 -7.32
C ASP A 502 16.26 -8.68 -7.75
N PRO A 503 16.04 -9.74 -8.56
CA PRO A 503 14.72 -10.08 -9.06
C PRO A 503 13.75 -10.59 -7.99
N ARG A 504 14.26 -11.00 -6.81
CA ARG A 504 13.39 -11.46 -5.70
C ARG A 504 12.64 -10.31 -5.04
N ARG A 505 13.20 -9.11 -5.13
CA ARG A 505 12.63 -7.87 -4.60
C ARG A 505 12.25 -6.86 -5.68
N GLY A 506 12.56 -7.20 -6.95
CA GLY A 506 12.29 -6.33 -8.09
C GLY A 506 12.98 -4.98 -8.01
N ARG A 507 14.27 -4.93 -7.61
CA ARG A 507 14.99 -3.67 -7.43
C ARG A 507 16.46 -3.76 -7.79
N PHE A 508 17.05 -2.59 -8.08
CA PHE A 508 18.50 -2.42 -8.13
C PHE A 508 19.07 -2.26 -6.71
N LEU A 509 20.15 -2.96 -6.44
CA LEU A 509 20.95 -2.81 -5.22
C LEU A 509 22.16 -1.98 -5.61
N PHE A 510 22.08 -0.67 -5.42
CA PHE A 510 23.13 0.27 -5.73
C PHE A 510 24.33 0.10 -4.80
N SER A 511 25.54 0.28 -5.34
CA SER A 511 26.78 0.35 -4.57
C SER A 511 27.13 1.80 -4.23
N LYS A 512 28.11 1.99 -3.37
CA LYS A 512 28.63 3.31 -3.03
C LYS A 512 29.15 4.05 -4.26
N ALA A 513 29.83 3.36 -5.18
CA ALA A 513 30.41 3.93 -6.41
C ALA A 513 29.36 4.57 -7.33
N SER A 514 28.12 4.06 -7.34
CA SER A 514 27.06 4.60 -8.21
C SER A 514 26.40 5.87 -7.69
N LEU A 515 26.51 6.18 -6.40
CA LEU A 515 25.67 7.21 -5.75
C LEU A 515 25.87 8.60 -6.32
N LYS A 516 27.12 9.00 -6.57
CA LYS A 516 27.43 10.32 -7.12
C LYS A 516 26.83 10.51 -8.52
N ASN A 517 26.92 9.48 -9.37
CA ASN A 517 26.32 9.50 -10.71
C ASN A 517 24.79 9.56 -10.63
N LEU A 518 24.16 8.70 -9.82
CA LEU A 518 22.69 8.71 -9.62
C LEU A 518 22.18 10.04 -9.07
N TRP A 519 22.95 10.66 -8.17
CA TRP A 519 22.63 11.98 -7.62
C TRP A 519 22.73 13.07 -8.67
N THR A 520 23.82 13.11 -9.44
CA THR A 520 24.04 14.10 -10.51
C THR A 520 22.96 14.02 -11.59
N LEU A 521 22.50 12.81 -11.91
CA LEU A 521 21.41 12.57 -12.87
C LEU A 521 20.00 12.82 -12.29
N GLY A 522 19.88 13.16 -11.01
CA GLY A 522 18.58 13.41 -10.36
C GLY A 522 17.68 12.18 -10.26
N ILE A 523 18.23 10.96 -10.29
CA ILE A 523 17.47 9.70 -10.35
C ILE A 523 16.90 9.33 -8.98
N LEU A 524 17.63 9.61 -7.90
CA LEU A 524 17.21 9.26 -6.55
C LEU A 524 16.36 10.36 -5.93
N ARG A 525 15.23 10.00 -5.34
CA ARG A 525 14.49 10.90 -4.44
C ARG A 525 15.38 11.29 -3.28
N LYS A 526 15.20 12.50 -2.76
CA LYS A 526 16.06 13.07 -1.74
C LYS A 526 15.41 13.18 -0.38
N VAL A 527 16.24 13.10 0.65
CA VAL A 527 15.98 13.58 2.01
C VAL A 527 17.12 14.49 2.42
N GLU A 528 16.79 15.66 2.91
CA GLU A 528 17.71 16.68 3.39
C GLU A 528 17.70 16.72 4.91
N LEU A 529 18.88 16.62 5.50
CA LEU A 529 19.06 16.63 6.94
C LEU A 529 19.28 18.03 7.46
N ILE A 530 18.81 18.29 8.67
CA ILE A 530 19.00 19.56 9.37
C ILE A 530 20.49 19.88 9.49
N HIS A 531 20.84 21.16 9.29
CA HIS A 531 22.21 21.67 9.44
C HIS A 531 22.82 21.25 10.79
N GLY A 532 24.11 20.86 10.76
CA GLY A 532 24.88 20.52 11.95
C GLY A 532 24.59 19.18 12.60
N ILE A 533 23.69 18.36 12.04
CA ILE A 533 23.52 16.97 12.50
C ILE A 533 24.57 16.07 11.84
N GLU A 534 25.36 15.37 12.66
CA GLU A 534 26.21 14.30 12.17
C GLU A 534 25.37 13.05 11.86
N TRP A 535 25.33 12.66 10.60
CA TRP A 535 24.59 11.48 10.19
C TRP A 535 25.37 10.18 10.39
N THR A 536 25.06 9.47 11.46
CA THR A 536 25.75 8.23 11.83
C THR A 536 24.94 6.95 11.64
N GLY A 537 23.60 7.05 11.45
CA GLY A 537 22.72 5.89 11.44
C GLY A 537 21.43 6.07 10.65
N ASP A 538 20.37 5.43 11.12
CA ASP A 538 19.05 5.51 10.52
C ASP A 538 18.46 6.93 10.66
N ILE A 539 17.53 7.28 9.76
CA ILE A 539 16.92 8.61 9.70
C ILE A 539 15.59 8.61 10.46
N PHE A 540 15.44 9.59 11.34
CA PHE A 540 14.27 9.82 12.19
C PHE A 540 13.66 11.20 11.89
N PRO A 541 12.38 11.44 12.28
CA PRO A 541 11.66 12.69 11.98
C PRO A 541 12.41 13.97 12.40
N ASN A 542 13.04 13.95 13.57
CA ASN A 542 13.76 15.10 14.14
C ASN A 542 15.10 15.43 13.44
N MET A 543 15.46 14.66 12.42
CA MET A 543 16.69 14.89 11.63
C MET A 543 16.41 15.56 10.28
N ILE A 544 15.14 15.75 9.90
CA ILE A 544 14.73 16.11 8.54
C ILE A 544 14.45 17.61 8.44
N GLU A 545 15.10 18.27 7.49
CA GLU A 545 14.80 19.63 7.06
C GLU A 545 13.82 19.63 5.87
N ASN A 546 14.09 18.79 4.86
CA ASN A 546 13.28 18.71 3.66
C ASN A 546 13.28 17.29 3.09
N TYR A 547 12.25 16.93 2.34
CA TYR A 547 12.12 15.59 1.74
C TYR A 547 11.21 15.63 0.51
N ASP A 548 11.31 14.60 -0.33
CA ASP A 548 10.40 14.40 -1.46
C ASP A 548 9.12 13.70 -0.98
N PRO A 549 7.94 14.32 -1.04
CA PRO A 549 6.68 13.71 -0.59
C PRO A 549 6.27 12.48 -1.43
N SER A 550 6.82 12.30 -2.61
CA SER A 550 6.55 11.14 -3.48
C SER A 550 7.37 9.88 -3.13
N ILE A 551 8.18 9.91 -2.07
CA ILE A 551 8.96 8.75 -1.60
C ILE A 551 8.04 7.54 -1.42
N LEU A 552 8.40 6.43 -2.06
CA LEU A 552 7.72 5.14 -1.92
C LEU A 552 8.40 4.29 -0.84
N LEU A 553 7.62 3.47 -0.17
CA LEU A 553 8.18 2.45 0.72
C LEU A 553 9.16 1.55 -0.05
N GLY A 554 10.40 1.45 0.42
CA GLY A 554 11.45 0.65 -0.22
C GLY A 554 12.37 1.39 -1.17
N ASP A 555 12.13 2.67 -1.44
CA ASP A 555 13.01 3.49 -2.28
C ASP A 555 14.42 3.61 -1.71
N GLU A 556 15.40 3.66 -2.60
CA GLU A 556 16.74 4.13 -2.28
C GLU A 556 16.74 5.66 -2.40
N LEU A 557 17.16 6.34 -1.35
CA LEU A 557 17.13 7.80 -1.22
C LEU A 557 18.56 8.36 -1.23
N ALA A 558 18.75 9.51 -1.87
CA ALA A 558 19.93 10.33 -1.64
C ALA A 558 19.77 11.08 -0.31
N VAL A 559 20.74 10.93 0.59
CA VAL A 559 20.82 11.66 1.84
C VAL A 559 21.74 12.85 1.63
N ILE A 560 21.20 14.04 1.78
CA ILE A 560 21.91 15.30 1.55
C ILE A 560 21.89 16.18 2.79
N GLN A 561 22.86 17.07 2.88
CA GLN A 561 22.91 18.14 3.87
C GLN A 561 23.63 19.33 3.24
N GLU A 562 23.07 20.51 3.31
CA GLU A 562 23.63 21.74 2.71
C GLU A 562 23.97 21.60 1.21
N GLY A 563 23.16 20.83 0.48
CA GLY A 563 23.39 20.55 -0.94
C GLY A 563 24.43 19.48 -1.25
N GLU A 564 25.15 18.97 -0.25
CA GLU A 564 26.17 17.93 -0.41
C GLU A 564 25.59 16.53 -0.19
N LEU A 565 25.99 15.58 -1.03
CA LEU A 565 25.60 14.19 -0.92
C LEU A 565 26.39 13.48 0.19
N LEU A 566 25.71 13.09 1.27
CA LEU A 566 26.30 12.34 2.37
C LEU A 566 26.27 10.82 2.14
N GLY A 567 25.35 10.32 1.31
CA GLY A 567 25.22 8.90 1.05
C GLY A 567 23.84 8.46 0.64
N SER A 568 23.44 7.23 0.95
CA SER A 568 22.10 6.72 0.68
C SER A 568 21.44 6.04 1.87
N ALA A 569 20.12 6.12 1.89
CA ALA A 569 19.27 5.42 2.84
C ALA A 569 18.11 4.73 2.12
N ARG A 570 17.49 3.74 2.76
CA ARG A 570 16.31 3.08 2.23
C ARG A 570 15.07 3.45 3.02
N ALA A 571 14.05 3.96 2.34
CA ALA A 571 12.77 4.31 2.94
C ALA A 571 12.11 3.09 3.59
N VAL A 572 11.71 3.22 4.85
CA VAL A 572 10.92 2.26 5.61
C VAL A 572 9.56 2.84 6.01
N ALA A 573 9.32 4.09 5.67
CA ALA A 573 8.06 4.79 5.74
C ALA A 573 7.76 5.45 4.38
N PRO A 574 6.49 5.52 3.95
CA PRO A 574 6.10 6.22 2.73
C PRO A 574 6.19 7.73 2.92
N GLY A 575 6.32 8.49 1.83
CA GLY A 575 6.53 9.95 1.85
C GLY A 575 5.46 10.72 2.60
N TRP A 576 4.21 10.27 2.57
CA TRP A 576 3.13 10.94 3.30
C TRP A 576 3.26 10.88 4.83
N GLU A 577 4.07 9.97 5.39
CA GLU A 577 4.38 9.96 6.83
C GLU A 577 5.46 10.97 7.23
N TRP A 578 6.22 11.49 6.28
CA TRP A 578 7.34 12.37 6.57
C TRP A 578 6.87 13.84 6.74
N PRO A 579 7.45 14.61 7.65
CA PRO A 579 8.48 14.26 8.65
C PRO A 579 7.91 13.72 9.97
N PHE A 580 6.60 13.68 10.17
CA PHE A 580 5.94 13.43 11.46
C PHE A 580 5.64 11.95 11.73
N GLY A 581 6.14 11.04 10.90
CA GLY A 581 5.91 9.61 11.07
C GLY A 581 6.49 9.05 12.37
N PRO A 582 5.87 8.02 12.92
CA PRO A 582 6.34 7.42 14.16
C PRO A 582 7.61 6.59 13.94
N GLY A 583 8.67 6.94 14.63
CA GLY A 583 9.92 6.18 14.65
C GLY A 583 10.80 6.37 13.42
N LYS A 584 11.43 5.30 12.96
CA LYS A 584 12.37 5.30 11.85
C LYS A 584 11.65 5.54 10.52
N LEU A 585 12.16 6.47 9.70
CA LEU A 585 11.66 6.79 8.36
C LEU A 585 12.51 6.17 7.25
N ALA A 586 13.83 6.13 7.43
CA ALA A 586 14.72 5.45 6.50
C ALA A 586 15.86 4.73 7.22
N LYS A 587 16.33 3.64 6.62
CA LYS A 587 17.44 2.83 7.10
C LYS A 587 18.71 3.20 6.34
N SER A 588 19.78 3.54 7.07
CA SER A 588 21.09 3.84 6.48
C SER A 588 21.60 2.70 5.61
N ARG A 589 22.21 3.04 4.45
CA ARG A 589 22.76 2.09 3.49
C ARG A 589 24.22 2.32 3.22
N HIS A 590 24.58 3.48 2.69
CA HIS A 590 25.93 3.86 2.35
C HIS A 590 26.21 5.27 2.88
N ARG A 591 27.38 5.47 3.44
CA ARG A 591 27.93 6.79 3.82
C ARG A 591 29.15 7.07 2.95
N LEU A 592 29.24 8.26 2.37
CA LEU A 592 30.32 8.71 1.49
C LEU A 592 31.52 9.24 2.28
#